data_1c88f99dbb43995aea11a1450e1dfa71
#
_entry.id   1c88f99dbb43995aea11a1450e1dfa71
#
_cell.length_a   1.000
_cell.length_b   1.000
_cell.length_c   1.000
_cell.angle_alpha   90.00
_cell.angle_beta   90.00
_cell.angle_gamma   90.00
#
_symmetry.space_group_name_H-M   'P 1'
#
loop_
_entity.id
_entity.type
_entity.pdbx_description
1 polymer ?
#
loop_
_entity_poly.entity_id
_entity_poly.type
_entity_poly.pdbx_seq_one_letter_code
_entity_poly.pdbx_strand_id
1 'polypeptide(L)'
;EAAYIHELRWQMKEVTHKTGSWRTQWHAKRDGNLYPTHGLGPVSQYMNINRGDRFDFLTSTSSPALGRKAYAEQEFPSEHQRNQLNYIAGDMNTTLIKTVKGRSIMVQHDTTTPRPYSRHNLIQGTNGVFAGFPNRIALEKGSEKSFHEWDHDMAPWYKKYDHPLWVKMGEEAQRNGGHGGMDFLMFWRMIYCLRNGEAL
;
A
#
# COMPACT_ATOMS: atom_id res chain seq x y z
N GLU A 1 5.49 7.73 4.78
CA GLU A 1 5.31 7.45 3.36
C GLU A 1 4.53 6.16 3.18
N ALA A 2 3.71 6.11 2.16
CA ALA A 2 2.88 4.96 1.84
C ALA A 2 2.81 4.76 0.33
N ALA A 3 2.56 3.55 -0.14
CA ALA A 3 2.42 3.31 -1.56
C ALA A 3 1.57 2.06 -1.87
N TYR A 4 1.11 1.98 -3.10
CA TYR A 4 0.76 0.76 -3.77
C TYR A 4 1.48 0.74 -5.12
N ILE A 5 2.66 0.16 -5.10
CA ILE A 5 3.50 -0.02 -6.28
C ILE A 5 3.53 -1.50 -6.60
N HIS A 6 2.88 -1.87 -7.70
CA HIS A 6 2.68 -3.26 -8.07
C HIS A 6 2.54 -3.38 -9.58
N GLU A 7 3.50 -3.97 -10.27
CA GLU A 7 3.37 -4.20 -11.70
C GLU A 7 2.18 -5.12 -11.98
N LEU A 8 1.16 -4.60 -12.65
CA LEU A 8 -0.11 -5.30 -12.93
C LEU A 8 -0.57 -5.12 -14.38
N ARG A 9 0.30 -4.74 -15.32
CA ARG A 9 -0.05 -4.60 -16.74
C ARG A 9 -0.52 -5.92 -17.35
N TRP A 10 0.05 -7.04 -16.91
CA TRP A 10 -0.34 -8.37 -17.36
C TRP A 10 -1.84 -8.65 -17.15
N GLN A 11 -2.49 -8.02 -16.17
CA GLN A 11 -3.93 -8.13 -15.95
C GLN A 11 -4.75 -7.52 -17.10
N MET A 12 -4.16 -6.75 -18.00
CA MET A 12 -4.84 -6.25 -19.21
C MET A 12 -5.31 -7.38 -20.13
N LYS A 13 -4.75 -8.59 -19.99
CA LYS A 13 -5.23 -9.81 -20.65
C LYS A 13 -6.60 -10.28 -20.14
N GLU A 14 -7.02 -9.82 -18.96
CA GLU A 14 -8.34 -10.09 -18.39
C GLU A 14 -9.37 -9.10 -18.96
N VAL A 15 -10.19 -9.55 -19.89
CA VAL A 15 -11.14 -8.68 -20.62
C VAL A 15 -12.58 -8.72 -20.09
N THR A 16 -12.91 -9.70 -19.23
CA THR A 16 -14.24 -9.87 -18.65
C THR A 16 -14.21 -9.72 -17.13
N HIS A 17 -14.72 -10.54 -16.33
CA HIS A 17 -15.08 -10.39 -14.92
C HIS A 17 -13.95 -10.30 -13.87
N LYS A 18 -12.70 -10.16 -14.28
CA LYS A 18 -11.56 -10.14 -13.34
C LYS A 18 -11.06 -8.74 -13.03
N THR A 19 -10.14 -8.64 -12.08
CA THR A 19 -9.56 -7.39 -11.59
C THR A 19 -9.00 -6.51 -12.70
N GLY A 20 -8.34 -7.09 -13.69
CA GLY A 20 -7.77 -6.35 -14.82
C GLY A 20 -8.82 -5.69 -15.71
N SER A 21 -10.03 -6.24 -15.77
CA SER A 21 -11.12 -5.65 -16.54
C SER A 21 -11.53 -4.28 -15.98
N TRP A 22 -11.85 -4.19 -14.69
CA TRP A 22 -12.24 -2.90 -14.09
C TRP A 22 -11.05 -1.95 -13.96
N ARG A 23 -9.87 -2.45 -13.57
CA ARG A 23 -8.67 -1.62 -13.42
C ARG A 23 -8.30 -0.92 -14.73
N THR A 24 -8.30 -1.66 -15.83
CA THR A 24 -7.98 -1.10 -17.15
C THR A 24 -8.98 -0.02 -17.56
N GLN A 25 -10.28 -0.24 -17.31
CA GLN A 25 -11.32 0.76 -17.59
C GLN A 25 -11.13 2.04 -16.76
N TRP A 26 -10.75 1.92 -15.48
CA TRP A 26 -10.51 3.08 -14.63
C TRP A 26 -9.27 3.88 -15.06
N HIS A 27 -8.21 3.22 -15.54
CA HIS A 27 -7.06 3.91 -16.13
C HIS A 27 -7.40 4.72 -17.39
N ALA A 28 -8.47 4.37 -18.07
CA ALA A 28 -8.98 5.14 -19.23
C ALA A 28 -9.98 6.24 -18.83
N LYS A 29 -10.51 6.22 -17.60
CA LYS A 29 -11.60 7.12 -17.16
C LYS A 29 -11.18 8.15 -16.12
N ARG A 30 -10.16 7.89 -15.35
CA ARG A 30 -9.73 8.73 -14.23
C ARG A 30 -8.21 8.84 -14.18
N ASP A 31 -7.74 10.02 -13.81
CA ASP A 31 -6.37 10.22 -13.34
C ASP A 31 -6.34 10.32 -11.81
N GLY A 32 -5.20 9.96 -11.21
CA GLY A 32 -4.99 10.00 -9.78
C GLY A 32 -4.69 8.64 -9.15
N ASN A 33 -4.67 8.57 -7.82
CA ASN A 33 -4.48 7.32 -7.10
C ASN A 33 -5.77 6.49 -7.13
N LEU A 34 -5.80 5.45 -7.96
CA LEU A 34 -6.97 4.59 -8.15
C LEU A 34 -7.13 3.53 -7.05
N TYR A 35 -6.11 3.33 -6.21
CA TYR A 35 -6.12 2.29 -5.19
C TYR A 35 -5.30 2.67 -3.94
N PRO A 36 -5.76 3.67 -3.13
CA PRO A 36 -4.98 4.19 -2.01
C PRO A 36 -4.92 3.26 -0.80
N THR A 37 -5.86 2.31 -0.66
CA THR A 37 -6.12 1.56 0.58
C THR A 37 -4.91 0.83 1.12
N HIS A 38 -4.14 0.15 0.26
CA HIS A 38 -2.99 -0.65 0.68
C HIS A 38 -1.85 0.18 1.27
N GLY A 39 -1.64 1.39 0.76
CA GLY A 39 -0.65 2.30 1.31
C GLY A 39 -1.22 3.10 2.49
N LEU A 40 -2.37 3.75 2.29
CA LEU A 40 -2.92 4.72 3.23
C LEU A 40 -3.51 4.05 4.49
N GLY A 41 -4.10 2.85 4.37
CA GLY A 41 -4.75 2.18 5.48
C GLY A 41 -3.83 1.99 6.70
N PRO A 42 -2.69 1.30 6.59
CA PRO A 42 -1.75 1.14 7.70
C PRO A 42 -1.27 2.48 8.27
N VAL A 43 -0.87 3.41 7.40
CA VAL A 43 -0.37 4.73 7.83
C VAL A 43 -1.43 5.53 8.59
N SER A 44 -2.69 5.40 8.20
CA SER A 44 -3.80 6.04 8.92
C SER A 44 -3.95 5.50 10.35
N GLN A 45 -3.72 4.21 10.57
CA GLN A 45 -3.72 3.64 11.93
C GLN A 45 -2.58 4.22 12.77
N TYR A 46 -1.37 4.29 12.25
CA TYR A 46 -0.22 4.84 12.97
C TYR A 46 -0.38 6.32 13.30
N MET A 47 -1.08 7.07 12.46
CA MET A 47 -1.33 8.51 12.63
C MET A 47 -2.60 8.80 13.44
N ASN A 48 -3.31 7.77 13.92
CA ASN A 48 -4.58 7.90 14.65
C ASN A 48 -5.65 8.70 13.87
N ILE A 49 -5.73 8.51 12.56
CA ILE A 49 -6.75 9.14 11.74
C ILE A 49 -8.13 8.65 12.17
N ASN A 50 -9.06 9.58 12.37
CA ASN A 50 -10.39 9.40 12.96
C ASN A 50 -10.39 8.92 14.44
N ARG A 51 -9.22 8.90 15.09
CA ARG A 51 -9.04 8.54 16.50
C ARG A 51 -8.21 9.58 17.26
N GLY A 52 -8.37 10.84 16.91
CA GLY A 52 -7.64 11.97 17.51
C GLY A 52 -6.89 12.85 16.49
N ASP A 53 -6.80 12.44 15.23
CA ASP A 53 -6.37 13.24 14.11
C ASP A 53 -7.33 13.03 12.93
N ARG A 54 -7.27 13.84 11.89
CA ARG A 54 -8.03 13.69 10.65
C ARG A 54 -7.30 14.32 9.49
N PHE A 55 -7.63 13.92 8.29
CA PHE A 55 -7.15 14.60 7.08
C PHE A 55 -7.73 16.02 7.02
N ASP A 56 -6.91 16.94 6.57
CA ASP A 56 -7.28 18.35 6.38
C ASP A 56 -7.43 18.64 4.89
N PHE A 57 -6.34 18.62 4.17
CA PHE A 57 -6.34 18.76 2.71
C PHE A 57 -5.30 17.85 2.06
N LEU A 58 -5.39 17.70 0.75
CA LEU A 58 -4.41 17.00 -0.05
C LEU A 58 -4.14 17.74 -1.36
N THR A 59 -2.95 17.46 -1.92
CA THR A 59 -2.59 17.78 -3.29
C THR A 59 -2.12 16.52 -3.99
N SER A 60 -2.39 16.39 -5.28
CA SER A 60 -2.07 15.20 -6.05
C SER A 60 -1.56 15.57 -7.44
N THR A 61 -0.58 14.84 -7.91
CA THR A 61 -0.02 15.01 -9.26
C THR A 61 0.29 13.64 -9.86
N SER A 62 0.15 13.55 -11.17
CA SER A 62 0.42 12.33 -11.92
C SER A 62 1.48 12.58 -13.00
N SER A 63 2.28 11.57 -13.27
CA SER A 63 3.16 11.54 -14.45
C SER A 63 2.33 11.36 -15.73
N PRO A 64 2.92 11.47 -16.93
CA PRO A 64 2.25 11.05 -18.16
C PRO A 64 1.77 9.60 -18.12
N ALA A 65 0.70 9.29 -18.84
CA ALA A 65 0.09 7.97 -18.96
C ALA A 65 0.65 7.24 -20.20
N LEU A 66 1.78 6.59 -20.10
CA LEU A 66 2.50 5.97 -21.22
C LEU A 66 2.54 4.44 -21.15
N GLY A 67 2.77 3.88 -19.97
CA GLY A 67 3.17 2.49 -19.83
C GLY A 67 2.06 1.49 -20.20
N ARG A 68 0.78 1.81 -19.96
CA ARG A 68 -0.33 0.93 -20.37
C ARG A 68 -0.53 0.92 -21.88
N LYS A 69 -0.39 2.06 -22.52
CA LYS A 69 -0.48 2.14 -23.99
C LYS A 69 0.66 1.35 -24.64
N ALA A 70 1.88 1.58 -24.19
CA ALA A 70 3.06 0.84 -24.67
C ALA A 70 2.90 -0.68 -24.46
N TYR A 71 2.41 -1.12 -23.30
CA TYR A 71 2.15 -2.52 -23.04
C TYR A 71 1.06 -3.10 -23.95
N ALA A 72 -0.02 -2.32 -24.19
CA ALA A 72 -1.08 -2.74 -25.08
C ALA A 72 -0.60 -2.91 -26.53
N GLU A 73 0.22 -2.00 -27.01
CA GLU A 73 0.81 -2.06 -28.36
C GLU A 73 1.77 -3.23 -28.53
N GLN A 74 2.46 -3.62 -27.45
CA GLN A 74 3.40 -4.75 -27.47
C GLN A 74 2.69 -6.11 -27.41
N GLU A 75 1.61 -6.23 -26.59
CA GLU A 75 1.02 -7.52 -26.20
C GLU A 75 -0.22 -7.90 -27.01
N PHE A 76 -0.84 -6.95 -27.70
CA PHE A 76 -2.10 -7.18 -28.41
C PHE A 76 -2.05 -6.69 -29.86
N PRO A 77 -2.80 -7.34 -30.78
CA PRO A 77 -3.00 -6.84 -32.14
C PRO A 77 -3.57 -5.40 -32.13
N SER A 78 -3.26 -4.64 -33.18
CA SER A 78 -3.65 -3.22 -33.29
C SER A 78 -5.15 -2.97 -33.14
N GLU A 79 -5.99 -3.88 -33.64
CA GLU A 79 -7.46 -3.83 -33.57
C GLU A 79 -8.04 -4.26 -32.21
N HIS A 80 -7.20 -4.78 -31.32
CA HIS A 80 -7.67 -5.25 -30.01
C HIS A 80 -8.20 -4.10 -29.16
N GLN A 81 -9.29 -4.33 -28.42
CA GLN A 81 -9.97 -3.32 -27.61
C GLN A 81 -9.04 -2.55 -26.65
N ARG A 82 -7.94 -3.16 -26.16
CA ARG A 82 -6.97 -2.49 -25.29
C ARG A 82 -6.15 -1.42 -26.01
N ASN A 83 -5.95 -1.57 -27.32
CA ASN A 83 -5.28 -0.57 -28.15
C ASN A 83 -6.20 0.58 -28.57
N GLN A 84 -7.52 0.41 -28.45
CA GLN A 84 -8.50 1.43 -28.75
C GLN A 84 -8.80 2.35 -27.54
N LEU A 85 -8.32 2.03 -26.35
CA LEU A 85 -8.51 2.85 -25.16
C LEU A 85 -7.51 4.02 -25.13
N ASN A 86 -8.01 5.19 -24.74
CA ASN A 86 -7.18 6.32 -24.36
C ASN A 86 -6.92 6.25 -22.86
N TYR A 87 -5.69 5.91 -22.45
CA TYR A 87 -5.30 5.85 -21.04
C TYR A 87 -4.92 7.25 -20.58
N ILE A 88 -5.58 7.72 -19.52
CA ILE A 88 -5.37 9.06 -18.93
C ILE A 88 -4.81 9.02 -17.51
N ALA A 89 -4.94 7.89 -16.79
CA ALA A 89 -4.30 7.75 -15.49
C ALA A 89 -2.78 7.70 -15.66
N GLY A 90 -2.09 8.66 -15.07
CA GLY A 90 -0.64 8.70 -15.09
C GLY A 90 0.00 7.43 -14.53
N ASP A 91 1.17 7.08 -15.02
CA ASP A 91 1.88 5.84 -14.63
C ASP A 91 2.21 5.85 -13.14
N MET A 92 2.66 6.99 -12.63
CA MET A 92 2.90 7.24 -11.22
C MET A 92 2.03 8.40 -10.74
N ASN A 93 1.23 8.18 -9.70
CA ASN A 93 0.56 9.25 -8.97
C ASN A 93 1.21 9.45 -7.61
N THR A 94 1.44 10.71 -7.22
CA THR A 94 1.93 11.10 -5.90
C THR A 94 0.94 12.07 -5.27
N THR A 95 0.47 11.71 -4.09
CA THR A 95 -0.47 12.51 -3.29
C THR A 95 0.19 12.89 -1.97
N LEU A 96 0.16 14.16 -1.62
CA LEU A 96 0.57 14.69 -0.32
C LEU A 96 -0.67 15.06 0.48
N ILE A 97 -0.79 14.53 1.69
CA ILE A 97 -1.92 14.75 2.59
C ILE A 97 -1.42 15.47 3.83
N LYS A 98 -2.08 16.56 4.22
CA LYS A 98 -1.88 17.25 5.49
C LYS A 98 -2.96 16.83 6.47
N THR A 99 -2.59 16.63 7.74
CA THR A 99 -3.56 16.40 8.83
C THR A 99 -3.78 17.67 9.66
N VAL A 100 -4.89 17.75 10.37
CA VAL A 100 -5.20 18.90 11.24
C VAL A 100 -4.20 19.07 12.38
N LYS A 101 -3.51 17.98 12.80
CA LYS A 101 -2.41 18.06 13.78
C LYS A 101 -1.05 18.35 13.14
N GLY A 102 -1.03 18.73 11.87
CA GLY A 102 0.18 19.18 11.20
C GLY A 102 1.07 18.06 10.64
N ARG A 103 0.67 16.79 10.74
CA ARG A 103 1.41 15.67 10.14
C ARG A 103 1.25 15.69 8.62
N SER A 104 2.21 15.11 7.92
CA SER A 104 2.15 14.96 6.47
C SER A 104 2.31 13.49 6.08
N ILE A 105 1.54 13.07 5.08
CA ILE A 105 1.55 11.71 4.53
C ILE A 105 1.78 11.82 3.03
N MET A 106 2.79 11.13 2.51
CA MET A 106 2.97 10.91 1.07
C MET A 106 2.38 9.55 0.71
N VAL A 107 1.53 9.52 -0.31
CA VAL A 107 0.96 8.28 -0.85
C VAL A 107 1.26 8.18 -2.33
N GLN A 108 1.87 7.08 -2.76
CA GLN A 108 2.16 6.81 -4.17
C GLN A 108 1.35 5.64 -4.70
N HIS A 109 0.99 5.71 -5.97
CA HIS A 109 0.30 4.65 -6.69
C HIS A 109 0.93 4.45 -8.06
N ASP A 110 1.34 3.20 -8.33
CA ASP A 110 1.83 2.77 -9.64
C ASP A 110 1.47 1.29 -9.85
N THR A 111 0.64 1.02 -10.84
CA THR A 111 0.33 -0.35 -11.27
C THR A 111 0.70 -0.59 -12.73
N THR A 112 1.61 0.23 -13.25
CA THR A 112 1.88 0.37 -14.67
C THR A 112 3.34 0.18 -15.04
N THR A 113 4.29 0.60 -14.19
CA THR A 113 5.71 0.49 -14.53
C THR A 113 6.32 -0.83 -14.03
N PRO A 114 7.37 -1.35 -14.70
CA PRO A 114 8.08 -2.55 -14.28
C PRO A 114 8.96 -2.25 -13.06
N ARG A 115 8.37 -2.34 -11.89
CA ARG A 115 9.00 -2.02 -10.61
C ARG A 115 8.68 -3.10 -9.57
N PRO A 116 9.64 -3.49 -8.71
CA PRO A 116 9.37 -4.39 -7.60
C PRO A 116 8.26 -3.88 -6.70
N TYR A 117 7.48 -4.82 -6.16
CA TYR A 117 6.39 -4.51 -5.24
C TYR A 117 6.89 -3.71 -4.03
N SER A 118 6.14 -2.65 -3.68
CA SER A 118 6.42 -1.85 -2.50
C SER A 118 5.17 -1.14 -2.00
N ARG A 119 5.03 -1.09 -0.68
CA ARG A 119 4.06 -0.20 -0.02
C ARG A 119 4.76 1.01 0.63
N HIS A 120 6.05 1.15 0.45
CA HIS A 120 6.95 2.05 1.20
C HIS A 120 6.87 1.79 2.70
N ASN A 121 5.71 2.04 3.30
CA ASN A 121 5.43 1.85 4.73
C ASN A 121 6.52 2.46 5.61
N LEU A 122 6.86 3.73 5.35
CA LEU A 122 7.85 4.47 6.10
C LEU A 122 7.16 5.39 7.11
N ILE A 123 7.58 5.29 8.37
CA ILE A 123 7.10 6.13 9.46
C ILE A 123 8.28 6.76 10.16
N GLN A 124 8.27 8.08 10.23
CA GLN A 124 9.30 8.88 10.84
C GLN A 124 8.73 9.65 12.05
N GLY A 125 9.39 9.51 13.17
CA GLY A 125 9.12 10.26 14.40
C GLY A 125 10.34 11.03 14.87
N THR A 126 10.23 11.63 16.06
CA THR A 126 11.30 12.42 16.67
C THR A 126 12.48 11.57 17.17
N ASN A 127 12.25 10.29 17.44
CA ASN A 127 13.27 9.40 18.02
C ASN A 127 13.75 8.31 17.05
N GLY A 128 13.27 8.33 15.81
CA GLY A 128 13.69 7.34 14.81
C GLY A 128 12.74 7.20 13.64
N VAL A 129 13.05 6.23 12.81
CA VAL A 129 12.33 5.92 11.59
C VAL A 129 12.25 4.40 11.39
N PHE A 130 11.09 3.92 10.98
CA PHE A 130 10.90 2.58 10.43
C PHE A 130 10.61 2.69 8.94
N ALA A 131 11.19 1.82 8.13
CA ALA A 131 10.88 1.71 6.71
C ALA A 131 10.67 0.26 6.30
N GLY A 132 9.64 0.02 5.50
CA GLY A 132 9.38 -1.28 4.89
C GLY A 132 9.96 -1.41 3.47
N PHE A 133 9.96 -2.66 2.99
CA PHE A 133 10.33 -3.06 1.62
C PHE A 133 11.78 -2.72 1.21
N PRO A 134 12.79 -3.30 1.88
CA PRO A 134 12.71 -4.23 3.02
C PRO A 134 12.55 -3.52 4.36
N ASN A 135 12.09 -4.27 5.37
CA ASN A 135 11.94 -3.75 6.72
C ASN A 135 13.30 -3.43 7.33
N ARG A 136 13.40 -2.23 7.91
CA ARG A 136 14.58 -1.71 8.58
C ARG A 136 14.19 -0.59 9.53
N ILE A 137 15.03 -0.33 10.51
CA ILE A 137 14.80 0.69 11.53
C ILE A 137 16.07 1.49 11.80
N ALA A 138 15.92 2.75 12.18
CA ALA A 138 17.00 3.54 12.72
C ALA A 138 16.47 4.34 13.91
N LEU A 139 17.11 4.27 15.06
CA LEU A 139 16.67 4.91 16.29
C LEU A 139 17.80 5.77 16.88
N GLU A 140 17.41 6.91 17.44
CA GLU A 140 18.33 7.76 18.21
C GLU A 140 18.88 7.03 19.44
N LYS A 141 18.04 6.22 20.09
CA LYS A 141 18.38 5.46 21.31
C LYS A 141 17.73 4.09 21.27
N GLY A 142 18.37 3.11 21.92
CA GLY A 142 17.80 1.77 22.06
C GLY A 142 18.13 0.80 20.93
N SER A 143 19.00 1.18 20.01
CA SER A 143 19.67 0.31 19.05
C SER A 143 21.17 0.30 19.32
N GLU A 144 21.84 -0.80 18.99
CA GLU A 144 23.30 -0.91 19.00
C GLU A 144 23.93 -0.20 17.78
N LYS A 145 23.13 0.04 16.74
CA LYS A 145 23.54 0.77 15.54
C LYS A 145 23.55 2.27 15.79
N SER A 146 24.41 2.97 15.07
CA SER A 146 24.36 4.43 14.97
C SER A 146 23.02 4.87 14.38
N PHE A 147 22.46 6.00 14.82
CA PHE A 147 21.23 6.55 14.26
C PHE A 147 21.37 7.01 12.79
N HIS A 148 22.58 7.05 12.25
CA HIS A 148 22.85 7.28 10.82
C HIS A 148 22.87 5.99 9.99
N GLU A 149 22.70 4.82 10.62
CA GLU A 149 22.76 3.52 9.97
C GLU A 149 21.42 2.81 10.10
N TRP A 150 21.02 2.10 9.04
CA TRP A 150 19.87 1.22 9.10
C TRP A 150 20.21 -0.08 9.82
N ASP A 151 19.40 -0.42 10.79
CA ASP A 151 19.38 -1.78 11.34
C ASP A 151 18.43 -2.63 10.49
N HIS A 152 18.97 -3.66 9.85
CA HIS A 152 18.24 -4.62 9.02
C HIS A 152 17.90 -5.91 9.77
N ASP A 153 18.46 -6.15 10.96
CA ASP A 153 18.06 -7.26 11.81
C ASP A 153 16.75 -6.92 12.53
N MET A 154 15.67 -7.34 11.93
CA MET A 154 14.34 -7.07 12.48
C MET A 154 13.88 -8.10 13.52
N ALA A 155 14.59 -9.22 13.71
CA ALA A 155 14.15 -10.30 14.60
C ALA A 155 13.99 -9.86 16.08
N PRO A 156 14.92 -9.10 16.68
CA PRO A 156 14.74 -8.59 18.04
C PRO A 156 13.54 -7.64 18.17
N TRP A 157 13.29 -6.85 17.13
CA TRP A 157 12.22 -5.87 17.10
C TRP A 157 10.85 -6.56 17.01
N TYR A 158 10.67 -7.56 16.15
CA TYR A 158 9.45 -8.36 16.07
C TYR A 158 9.18 -9.08 17.39
N LYS A 159 10.18 -9.74 17.95
CA LYS A 159 10.04 -10.41 19.25
C LYS A 159 9.51 -9.49 20.35
N LYS A 160 9.89 -8.21 20.33
CA LYS A 160 9.54 -7.23 21.37
C LYS A 160 8.25 -6.48 21.07
N TYR A 161 7.93 -6.21 19.81
CA TYR A 161 6.91 -5.25 19.43
C TYR A 161 5.81 -5.79 18.49
N ASP A 162 5.86 -7.05 18.11
CA ASP A 162 4.79 -7.63 17.30
C ASP A 162 3.44 -7.48 18.00
N HIS A 163 2.41 -7.26 17.19
CA HIS A 163 1.07 -7.08 17.68
C HIS A 163 0.59 -8.34 18.45
N PRO A 164 -0.03 -8.22 19.65
CA PRO A 164 -0.45 -9.38 20.45
C PRO A 164 -1.33 -10.37 19.70
N LEU A 165 -2.18 -9.90 18.80
CA LEU A 165 -3.00 -10.78 17.96
C LEU A 165 -2.14 -11.61 16.99
N TRP A 166 -1.07 -11.00 16.42
CA TRP A 166 -0.14 -11.71 15.57
C TRP A 166 0.65 -12.76 16.34
N VAL A 167 1.14 -12.40 17.51
CA VAL A 167 1.83 -13.34 18.41
C VAL A 167 0.94 -14.52 18.77
N LYS A 168 -0.35 -14.29 19.02
CA LYS A 168 -1.33 -15.31 19.39
C LYS A 168 -1.76 -16.19 18.23
N MET A 169 -1.98 -15.62 17.03
CA MET A 169 -2.70 -16.28 15.94
C MET A 169 -1.90 -16.38 14.64
N GLY A 170 -0.68 -15.82 14.61
CA GLY A 170 0.08 -15.67 13.36
C GLY A 170 0.37 -16.99 12.65
N GLU A 171 0.72 -18.05 13.37
CA GLU A 171 0.97 -19.37 12.77
C GLU A 171 -0.31 -19.97 12.14
N GLU A 172 -1.43 -19.89 12.85
CA GLU A 172 -2.71 -20.35 12.34
C GLU A 172 -3.17 -19.53 11.15
N ALA A 173 -2.99 -18.21 11.21
CA ALA A 173 -3.33 -17.30 10.14
C ALA A 173 -2.54 -17.60 8.87
N GLN A 174 -1.24 -17.85 8.97
CA GLN A 174 -0.39 -18.21 7.83
C GLN A 174 -0.80 -19.52 7.16
N ARG A 175 -1.29 -20.50 7.95
CA ARG A 175 -1.76 -21.79 7.43
C ARG A 175 -3.11 -21.68 6.69
N ASN A 176 -3.98 -20.75 7.09
CA ASN A 176 -5.39 -20.73 6.69
C ASN A 176 -5.81 -19.51 5.87
N GLY A 177 -4.95 -18.55 5.64
CA GLY A 177 -5.34 -17.32 4.98
C GLY A 177 -4.43 -16.84 3.87
N GLY A 178 -4.99 -16.05 2.95
CA GLY A 178 -4.25 -15.35 1.90
C GLY A 178 -3.40 -14.21 2.46
N HIS A 179 -2.51 -13.67 1.61
CA HIS A 179 -1.62 -12.55 1.91
C HIS A 179 -0.78 -12.75 3.19
N GLY A 180 -0.23 -13.96 3.36
CA GLY A 180 0.58 -14.29 4.53
C GLY A 180 -0.20 -14.34 5.85
N GLY A 181 -1.51 -14.57 5.80
CA GLY A 181 -2.39 -14.68 6.98
C GLY A 181 -3.19 -13.41 7.28
N MET A 182 -2.98 -12.31 6.57
CA MET A 182 -3.72 -11.06 6.81
C MET A 182 -5.23 -11.23 6.62
N ASP A 183 -5.65 -11.94 5.59
CA ASP A 183 -7.07 -12.15 5.29
C ASP A 183 -7.75 -12.94 6.42
N PHE A 184 -7.07 -13.98 6.92
CA PHE A 184 -7.56 -14.76 8.06
C PHE A 184 -7.75 -13.88 9.31
N LEU A 185 -6.74 -13.10 9.68
CA LEU A 185 -6.79 -12.24 10.87
C LEU A 185 -7.89 -11.18 10.77
N MET A 186 -8.08 -10.60 9.59
CA MET A 186 -9.14 -9.61 9.35
C MET A 186 -10.52 -10.23 9.60
N PHE A 187 -10.82 -11.37 9.01
CA PHE A 187 -12.11 -12.05 9.20
C PHE A 187 -12.25 -12.58 10.63
N TRP A 188 -11.21 -13.17 11.18
CA TRP A 188 -11.22 -13.65 12.55
C TRP A 188 -11.55 -12.53 13.54
N ARG A 189 -10.89 -11.38 13.42
CA ARG A 189 -11.14 -10.21 14.29
C ARG A 189 -12.57 -9.71 14.14
N MET A 190 -13.05 -9.58 12.94
CA MET A 190 -14.44 -9.15 12.69
C MET A 190 -15.46 -10.10 13.35
N ILE A 191 -15.33 -11.40 13.11
CA ILE A 191 -16.24 -12.41 13.68
C ILE A 191 -16.14 -12.43 15.20
N TYR A 192 -14.92 -12.35 15.73
CA TYR A 192 -14.70 -12.30 17.19
C TYR A 192 -15.43 -11.11 17.82
N CYS A 193 -15.28 -9.92 17.27
CA CYS A 193 -15.94 -8.73 17.80
C CYS A 193 -17.47 -8.83 17.72
N LEU A 194 -18.00 -9.31 16.58
CA LEU A 194 -19.45 -9.50 16.43
C LEU A 194 -20.02 -10.50 17.44
N ARG A 195 -19.29 -11.59 17.71
CA ARG A 195 -19.74 -12.62 18.67
C ARG A 195 -19.66 -12.19 20.13
N ASN A 196 -18.75 -11.29 20.46
CA ASN A 196 -18.51 -10.85 21.84
C ASN A 196 -19.04 -9.44 22.15
N GLY A 197 -19.69 -8.79 21.20
CA GLY A 197 -20.20 -7.43 21.37
C GLY A 197 -19.10 -6.38 21.53
N GLU A 198 -17.90 -6.66 21.02
CA GLU A 198 -16.79 -5.72 21.05
C GLU A 198 -16.80 -4.79 19.82
N ALA A 199 -16.25 -3.59 19.97
CA ALA A 199 -16.01 -2.69 18.82
C ALA A 199 -14.92 -3.26 17.90
N LEU A 200 -15.10 -3.03 16.60
CA LEU A 200 -14.14 -3.38 15.56
C LEU A 200 -12.93 -2.44 15.57
#